data_1d750ec433bdc0f289fd474639773826
#
_entry.id   1d750ec433bdc0f289fd474639773826
#
_cell.length_a   1.000
_cell.length_b   1.000
_cell.length_c   1.000
_cell.angle_alpha   90.00
_cell.angle_beta   90.00
_cell.angle_gamma   90.00
#
_symmetry.space_group_name_H-M   'P 1'
#
loop_
_entity.id
_entity.type
_entity.pdbx_description
1 polymer ?
#
loop_
_entity_poly.entity_id
_entity_poly.type
_entity_poly.pdbx_seq_one_letter_code
_entity_poly.pdbx_strand_id
1 'polypeptide(L)'
;MEPEKINHPYLTAIKRTSLSVPTRYLLQHNLLKGRILDFGCGYGFDTDELKRQGYDITGYDYYYRPEYPDGKFDTILCNYVLNVLEPYAQAEVMMNVTNLLAPTGTAFFAVRRDLTEEGFRLHAIHRQYTYQCNVRLPFQSLERNSSYELYQYQHFNKLPRKEGEVCPFCRLSRRVEIICETATCVAFYDGYPVSPGHALIIPKRHVASYFDLTNHEREAMNVVLQYVKQKVDERYHPDGYNVGINVNEAAGQ
;
A
#
# COMPACT_ATOMS: atom_id res chain seq x y z
N MET A 1 -12.88 -31.90 3.34
CA MET A 1 -12.24 -30.57 3.21
C MET A 1 -13.34 -29.57 2.87
N GLU A 2 -13.46 -28.50 3.65
CA GLU A 2 -14.35 -27.40 3.23
C GLU A 2 -13.80 -26.84 1.90
N PRO A 3 -14.70 -26.46 0.95
CA PRO A 3 -14.25 -25.86 -0.30
C PRO A 3 -13.51 -24.54 0.00
N GLU A 4 -12.43 -24.31 -0.73
CA GLU A 4 -11.67 -23.06 -0.63
C GLU A 4 -12.56 -21.86 -0.93
N LYS A 5 -12.57 -20.90 -0.01
CA LYS A 5 -13.39 -19.69 -0.14
C LYS A 5 -12.63 -18.67 -0.98
N ILE A 6 -13.01 -18.52 -2.24
CA ILE A 6 -12.41 -17.53 -3.15
C ILE A 6 -13.05 -16.16 -2.90
N ASN A 7 -12.23 -15.14 -2.67
CA ASN A 7 -12.68 -13.77 -2.48
C ASN A 7 -13.05 -13.10 -3.82
N HIS A 8 -14.21 -12.45 -3.86
CA HIS A 8 -14.70 -11.65 -4.99
C HIS A 8 -14.90 -10.18 -4.55
N PRO A 9 -13.83 -9.41 -4.31
CA PRO A 9 -13.91 -8.07 -3.71
C PRO A 9 -14.73 -7.08 -4.56
N TYR A 10 -14.75 -7.22 -5.88
CA TYR A 10 -15.52 -6.36 -6.79
C TYR A 10 -17.03 -6.35 -6.50
N LEU A 11 -17.58 -7.40 -5.89
CA LEU A 11 -19.00 -7.48 -5.49
C LEU A 11 -19.34 -6.52 -4.34
N THR A 12 -18.36 -5.94 -3.68
CA THR A 12 -18.55 -4.97 -2.59
C THR A 12 -18.62 -3.53 -3.10
N ALA A 13 -18.36 -3.28 -4.38
CA ALA A 13 -18.40 -1.96 -4.97
C ALA A 13 -19.83 -1.36 -4.93
N ILE A 14 -19.91 -0.08 -4.53
CA ILE A 14 -21.17 0.63 -4.34
C ILE A 14 -21.38 1.61 -5.50
N LYS A 15 -22.55 1.56 -6.14
CA LYS A 15 -22.98 2.61 -7.07
C LYS A 15 -23.34 3.87 -6.29
N ARG A 16 -22.54 4.92 -6.46
CA ARG A 16 -22.70 6.19 -5.75
C ARG A 16 -23.45 7.21 -6.61
N THR A 17 -24.10 8.15 -5.94
CA THR A 17 -24.73 9.34 -6.53
C THR A 17 -24.13 10.63 -5.99
N SER A 18 -23.15 10.52 -5.09
CA SER A 18 -22.38 11.64 -4.52
C SER A 18 -20.96 11.16 -4.22
N LEU A 19 -20.02 12.09 -4.13
CA LEU A 19 -18.63 11.79 -3.73
C LEU A 19 -18.60 11.02 -2.41
N SER A 20 -17.67 10.10 -2.30
CA SER A 20 -17.41 9.38 -1.05
C SER A 20 -17.03 10.35 0.07
N VAL A 21 -17.29 9.95 1.31
CA VAL A 21 -16.98 10.80 2.48
C VAL A 21 -15.50 11.17 2.53
N PRO A 22 -14.53 10.22 2.34
CA PRO A 22 -13.12 10.57 2.31
C PRO A 22 -12.76 11.55 1.19
N THR A 23 -13.27 11.34 -0.01
CA THR A 23 -13.01 12.24 -1.15
C THR A 23 -13.53 13.66 -0.89
N ARG A 24 -14.73 13.80 -0.30
CA ARG A 24 -15.25 15.11 0.12
C ARG A 24 -14.35 15.79 1.15
N TYR A 25 -13.87 15.04 2.15
CA TYR A 25 -12.93 15.53 3.15
C TYR A 25 -11.67 16.09 2.49
N LEU A 26 -11.04 15.31 1.60
CA LEU A 26 -9.82 15.72 0.89
C LEU A 26 -10.05 16.97 0.04
N LEU A 27 -11.19 17.05 -0.64
CA LEU A 27 -11.59 18.21 -1.43
C LEU A 27 -11.75 19.48 -0.56
N GLN A 28 -12.50 19.36 0.55
CA GLN A 28 -12.76 20.47 1.49
C GLN A 28 -11.49 21.02 2.14
N HIS A 29 -10.47 20.14 2.36
CA HIS A 29 -9.20 20.54 2.95
C HIS A 29 -8.11 20.86 1.91
N ASN A 30 -8.46 20.97 0.62
CA ASN A 30 -7.54 21.25 -0.47
C ASN A 30 -6.33 20.31 -0.52
N LEU A 31 -6.55 19.01 -0.26
CA LEU A 31 -5.49 17.99 -0.23
C LEU A 31 -5.30 17.29 -1.59
N LEU A 32 -6.19 17.49 -2.55
CA LEU A 32 -6.07 16.96 -3.91
C LEU A 32 -5.14 17.86 -4.73
N LYS A 33 -3.98 17.35 -5.14
CA LYS A 33 -2.94 18.13 -5.83
C LYS A 33 -2.42 17.40 -7.06
N GLY A 34 -2.06 18.17 -8.09
CA GLY A 34 -1.40 17.68 -9.29
C GLY A 34 -2.18 16.59 -10.01
N ARG A 35 -1.46 15.61 -10.54
CA ARG A 35 -2.02 14.46 -11.22
C ARG A 35 -2.54 13.44 -10.19
N ILE A 36 -3.80 13.10 -10.27
CA ILE A 36 -4.51 12.28 -9.26
C ILE A 36 -4.83 10.89 -9.80
N LEU A 37 -4.70 9.87 -8.97
CA LEU A 37 -5.17 8.52 -9.22
C LEU A 37 -6.21 8.14 -8.16
N ASP A 38 -7.35 7.63 -8.61
CA ASP A 38 -8.34 6.94 -7.76
C ASP A 38 -8.14 5.43 -7.93
N PHE A 39 -7.36 4.83 -7.02
CA PHE A 39 -6.98 3.42 -7.04
C PHE A 39 -8.03 2.57 -6.32
N GLY A 40 -8.67 1.66 -7.06
CA GLY A 40 -9.83 0.90 -6.60
C GLY A 40 -11.11 1.74 -6.68
N CYS A 41 -11.28 2.48 -7.77
CA CYS A 41 -12.38 3.43 -7.96
C CYS A 41 -13.77 2.78 -8.11
N GLY A 42 -13.85 1.45 -8.22
CA GLY A 42 -15.09 0.72 -8.46
C GLY A 42 -15.78 1.21 -9.73
N TYR A 43 -17.06 1.60 -9.63
CA TYR A 43 -17.80 2.16 -10.77
C TYR A 43 -17.31 3.54 -11.22
N GLY A 44 -16.41 4.19 -10.46
CA GLY A 44 -15.71 5.41 -10.86
C GLY A 44 -16.46 6.72 -10.63
N PHE A 45 -17.47 6.76 -9.76
CA PHE A 45 -18.22 8.00 -9.52
C PHE A 45 -17.33 9.14 -9.03
N ASP A 46 -16.44 8.89 -8.05
CA ASP A 46 -15.54 9.92 -7.50
C ASP A 46 -14.60 10.45 -8.60
N THR A 47 -14.04 9.54 -9.41
CA THR A 47 -13.19 9.88 -10.55
C THR A 47 -13.92 10.79 -11.55
N ASP A 48 -15.12 10.37 -11.99
CA ASP A 48 -15.85 11.08 -13.05
C ASP A 48 -16.34 12.46 -12.56
N GLU A 49 -16.78 12.55 -11.31
CA GLU A 49 -17.22 13.81 -10.70
C GLU A 49 -16.05 14.79 -10.51
N LEU A 50 -14.89 14.33 -10.01
CA LEU A 50 -13.71 15.18 -9.88
C LEU A 50 -13.18 15.63 -11.25
N LYS A 51 -13.22 14.75 -12.25
CA LYS A 51 -12.87 15.13 -13.63
C LYS A 51 -13.78 16.19 -14.19
N ARG A 52 -15.10 16.10 -13.91
CA ARG A 52 -16.09 17.12 -14.29
C ARG A 52 -15.82 18.47 -13.61
N GLN A 53 -15.26 18.46 -12.39
CA GLN A 53 -14.84 19.66 -11.65
C GLN A 53 -13.49 20.21 -12.11
N GLY A 54 -12.83 19.61 -13.10
CA GLY A 54 -11.59 20.11 -13.71
C GLY A 54 -10.30 19.55 -13.09
N TYR A 55 -10.38 18.49 -12.26
CA TYR A 55 -9.18 17.82 -11.76
C TYR A 55 -8.56 16.90 -12.81
N ASP A 56 -7.22 16.86 -12.87
CA ASP A 56 -6.48 15.87 -13.64
C ASP A 56 -6.47 14.54 -12.87
N ILE A 57 -7.47 13.70 -13.12
CA ILE A 57 -7.68 12.45 -12.41
C ILE A 57 -7.90 11.26 -13.33
N THR A 58 -7.27 10.14 -12.99
CA THR A 58 -7.43 8.82 -13.61
C THR A 58 -8.05 7.89 -12.58
N GLY A 59 -9.00 7.05 -12.99
CA GLY A 59 -9.57 5.99 -12.17
C GLY A 59 -9.03 4.64 -12.62
N TYR A 60 -8.62 3.80 -11.67
CA TYR A 60 -8.24 2.42 -11.88
C TYR A 60 -9.02 1.51 -10.93
N ASP A 61 -9.57 0.43 -11.47
CA ASP A 61 -10.17 -0.66 -10.70
C ASP A 61 -9.96 -1.97 -11.46
N TYR A 62 -9.43 -2.98 -10.77
CA TYR A 62 -9.08 -4.26 -11.37
C TYR A 62 -10.22 -4.90 -12.17
N TYR A 63 -11.48 -4.70 -11.78
CA TYR A 63 -12.66 -5.30 -12.41
C TYR A 63 -13.42 -4.32 -13.31
N TYR A 64 -13.68 -3.09 -12.82
CA TYR A 64 -14.56 -2.14 -13.51
C TYR A 64 -13.81 -1.20 -14.45
N ARG A 65 -12.54 -0.90 -14.20
CA ARG A 65 -11.67 -0.03 -15.01
C ARG A 65 -10.25 -0.61 -15.05
N PRO A 66 -10.06 -1.76 -15.75
CA PRO A 66 -8.85 -2.60 -15.64
C PRO A 66 -7.62 -2.06 -16.37
N GLU A 67 -7.72 -0.91 -17.05
CA GLU A 67 -6.57 -0.27 -17.68
C GLU A 67 -5.60 0.23 -16.62
N TYR A 68 -4.45 -0.47 -16.48
CA TYR A 68 -3.46 -0.15 -15.45
C TYR A 68 -2.85 1.24 -15.73
N PRO A 69 -2.83 2.15 -14.75
CA PRO A 69 -2.37 3.51 -14.95
C PRO A 69 -0.86 3.58 -15.22
N ASP A 70 -0.46 4.45 -16.14
CA ASP A 70 0.93 4.72 -16.48
C ASP A 70 1.46 5.98 -15.79
N GLY A 71 2.76 5.97 -15.51
CA GLY A 71 3.50 7.10 -14.93
C GLY A 71 3.32 7.25 -13.43
N LYS A 72 3.57 8.46 -12.93
CA LYS A 72 3.52 8.79 -11.50
C LYS A 72 2.41 9.79 -11.20
N PHE A 73 1.89 9.73 -9.98
CA PHE A 73 0.80 10.59 -9.52
C PHE A 73 1.22 11.37 -8.27
N ASP A 74 0.83 12.64 -8.22
CA ASP A 74 1.10 13.51 -7.07
C ASP A 74 0.17 13.21 -5.89
N THR A 75 -1.05 12.77 -6.21
CA THR A 75 -2.05 12.35 -5.22
C THR A 75 -2.64 11.01 -5.62
N ILE A 76 -2.72 10.06 -4.67
CA ILE A 76 -3.42 8.79 -4.88
C ILE A 76 -4.49 8.63 -3.81
N LEU A 77 -5.71 8.33 -4.24
CA LEU A 77 -6.83 7.93 -3.39
C LEU A 77 -6.93 6.40 -3.39
N CYS A 78 -7.10 5.79 -2.22
CA CYS A 78 -7.36 4.36 -2.07
C CYS A 78 -8.47 4.17 -1.03
N ASN A 79 -9.71 4.33 -1.48
CA ASN A 79 -10.88 4.45 -0.60
C ASN A 79 -11.58 3.09 -0.43
N TYR A 80 -11.52 2.51 0.79
CA TYR A 80 -12.22 1.28 1.18
C TYR A 80 -11.79 0.01 0.42
N VAL A 81 -10.62 0.04 -0.23
CA VAL A 81 -10.06 -1.09 -0.97
C VAL A 81 -9.50 -2.15 -0.02
N LEU A 82 -8.70 -1.72 0.96
CA LEU A 82 -7.99 -2.65 1.85
C LEU A 82 -8.94 -3.48 2.72
N ASN A 83 -10.12 -2.97 3.06
CA ASN A 83 -11.10 -3.66 3.92
C ASN A 83 -11.74 -4.90 3.28
N VAL A 84 -11.63 -5.07 1.97
CA VAL A 84 -12.24 -6.17 1.22
C VAL A 84 -11.21 -7.16 0.68
N LEU A 85 -9.96 -7.03 1.14
CA LEU A 85 -8.82 -7.82 0.71
C LEU A 85 -8.18 -8.56 1.89
N GLU A 86 -7.72 -9.78 1.64
CA GLU A 86 -6.91 -10.54 2.57
C GLU A 86 -5.51 -9.91 2.73
N PRO A 87 -4.76 -10.18 3.81
CA PRO A 87 -3.50 -9.50 4.12
C PRO A 87 -2.47 -9.49 2.99
N TYR A 88 -2.34 -10.60 2.26
CA TYR A 88 -1.43 -10.68 1.11
C TYR A 88 -1.81 -9.66 0.02
N ALA A 89 -3.07 -9.64 -0.39
CA ALA A 89 -3.57 -8.72 -1.42
C ALA A 89 -3.54 -7.25 -0.95
N GLN A 90 -3.70 -6.99 0.36
CA GLN A 90 -3.48 -5.64 0.93
C GLN A 90 -2.03 -5.17 0.71
N ALA A 91 -1.05 -6.04 0.93
CA ALA A 91 0.36 -5.71 0.71
C ALA A 91 0.65 -5.42 -0.77
N GLU A 92 0.07 -6.21 -1.70
CA GLU A 92 0.19 -5.96 -3.15
C GLU A 92 -0.41 -4.61 -3.55
N VAL A 93 -1.62 -4.27 -3.04
CA VAL A 93 -2.23 -2.96 -3.28
C VAL A 93 -1.34 -1.84 -2.76
N MET A 94 -0.78 -1.98 -1.55
CA MET A 94 0.15 -1.00 -0.99
C MET A 94 1.38 -0.80 -1.87
N MET A 95 2.00 -1.89 -2.37
CA MET A 95 3.14 -1.79 -3.29
C MET A 95 2.75 -1.08 -4.59
N ASN A 96 1.61 -1.44 -5.19
CA ASN A 96 1.14 -0.80 -6.42
C ASN A 96 0.91 0.70 -6.23
N VAL A 97 0.24 1.10 -5.13
CA VAL A 97 0.02 2.51 -4.80
C VAL A 97 1.36 3.24 -4.59
N THR A 98 2.29 2.66 -3.82
CA THR A 98 3.58 3.31 -3.57
C THR A 98 4.44 3.39 -4.82
N ASN A 99 4.36 2.39 -5.71
CA ASN A 99 5.06 2.40 -6.99
C ASN A 99 4.50 3.44 -7.97
N LEU A 100 3.22 3.74 -7.91
CA LEU A 100 2.58 4.76 -8.75
C LEU A 100 2.72 6.17 -8.16
N LEU A 101 3.05 6.29 -6.86
CA LEU A 101 3.19 7.57 -6.19
C LEU A 101 4.46 8.30 -6.66
N ALA A 102 4.32 9.59 -6.94
CA ALA A 102 5.46 10.45 -7.23
C ALA A 102 6.40 10.57 -6.00
N PRO A 103 7.70 10.83 -6.16
CA PRO A 103 8.64 10.92 -5.03
C PRO A 103 8.27 11.93 -3.95
N THR A 104 7.53 12.96 -4.29
CA THR A 104 7.00 14.00 -3.37
C THR A 104 5.49 13.93 -3.20
N GLY A 105 4.86 12.90 -3.76
CA GLY A 105 3.43 12.71 -3.74
C GLY A 105 2.90 12.27 -2.38
N THR A 106 1.57 12.29 -2.27
CA THR A 106 0.84 11.86 -1.07
C THR A 106 -0.26 10.88 -1.46
N ALA A 107 -0.30 9.73 -0.80
CA ALA A 107 -1.42 8.80 -0.93
C ALA A 107 -2.34 8.88 0.30
N PHE A 108 -3.63 8.71 0.07
CA PHE A 108 -4.66 8.74 1.09
C PHE A 108 -5.40 7.40 1.10
N PHE A 109 -5.41 6.74 2.28
CA PHE A 109 -6.08 5.47 2.47
C PHE A 109 -7.26 5.66 3.41
N ALA A 110 -8.47 5.46 2.90
CA ALA A 110 -9.64 5.40 3.74
C ALA A 110 -10.02 3.95 4.03
N VAL A 111 -10.19 3.62 5.30
CA VAL A 111 -10.55 2.28 5.76
C VAL A 111 -11.77 2.32 6.65
N ARG A 112 -12.62 1.28 6.57
CA ARG A 112 -13.77 1.10 7.45
C ARG A 112 -13.33 0.75 8.86
N ARG A 113 -14.16 1.15 9.83
CA ARG A 113 -13.98 0.86 11.26
C ARG A 113 -15.23 0.31 11.93
N ASP A 114 -16.29 0.17 11.18
CA ASP A 114 -17.63 -0.20 11.67
C ASP A 114 -17.96 -1.68 11.49
N LEU A 115 -16.96 -2.50 11.13
CA LEU A 115 -17.17 -3.94 10.98
C LEU A 115 -17.16 -4.61 12.35
N THR A 116 -18.26 -5.24 12.70
CA THR A 116 -18.43 -6.02 13.95
C THR A 116 -17.86 -7.43 13.84
N GLU A 117 -17.79 -7.97 12.61
CA GLU A 117 -17.26 -9.29 12.30
C GLU A 117 -16.33 -9.21 11.11
N GLU A 118 -15.27 -10.00 11.13
CA GLU A 118 -14.27 -10.07 10.06
C GLU A 118 -14.26 -11.45 9.40
N GLY A 119 -13.78 -11.53 8.16
CA GLY A 119 -13.64 -12.77 7.43
C GLY A 119 -14.54 -12.88 6.20
N PHE A 120 -14.67 -14.10 5.71
CA PHE A 120 -15.48 -14.41 4.54
C PHE A 120 -16.98 -14.35 4.81
N ARG A 121 -17.72 -13.70 3.92
CA ARG A 121 -19.18 -13.59 3.95
C ARG A 121 -19.76 -14.01 2.60
N LEU A 122 -20.84 -14.77 2.62
CA LEU A 122 -21.56 -15.12 1.40
C LEU A 122 -22.39 -13.93 0.94
N HIS A 123 -22.11 -13.43 -0.28
CA HIS A 123 -22.88 -12.32 -0.87
C HIS A 123 -24.32 -12.77 -1.15
N ALA A 124 -25.31 -12.05 -0.65
CA ALA A 124 -26.71 -12.47 -0.64
C ALA A 124 -27.26 -12.74 -2.05
N ILE A 125 -26.93 -11.91 -3.03
CA ILE A 125 -27.42 -11.98 -4.42
C ILE A 125 -26.59 -12.94 -5.27
N HIS A 126 -25.27 -12.76 -5.29
CA HIS A 126 -24.38 -13.48 -6.20
C HIS A 126 -23.95 -14.85 -5.68
N ARG A 127 -24.23 -15.17 -4.40
CA ARG A 127 -23.87 -16.45 -3.77
C ARG A 127 -22.39 -16.80 -3.88
N GLN A 128 -21.54 -15.78 -3.95
CA GLN A 128 -20.08 -15.85 -3.94
C GLN A 128 -19.52 -15.25 -2.66
N TYR A 129 -18.32 -15.65 -2.27
CA TYR A 129 -17.71 -15.14 -1.06
C TYR A 129 -17.07 -13.78 -1.30
N THR A 130 -17.23 -12.89 -0.33
CA THR A 130 -16.48 -11.64 -0.17
C THR A 130 -15.78 -11.66 1.17
N TYR A 131 -14.57 -11.12 1.23
CA TYR A 131 -13.83 -10.94 2.48
C TYR A 131 -14.03 -9.53 3.00
N GLN A 132 -14.11 -9.36 4.33
CA GLN A 132 -14.13 -8.04 4.96
C GLN A 132 -13.35 -8.07 6.28
N CYS A 133 -12.56 -7.03 6.52
CA CYS A 133 -11.78 -6.87 7.74
C CYS A 133 -11.64 -5.40 8.14
N ASN A 134 -11.42 -5.17 9.43
CA ASN A 134 -10.95 -3.87 9.91
C ASN A 134 -9.46 -3.74 9.63
N VAL A 135 -9.05 -2.58 9.13
CA VAL A 135 -7.65 -2.29 8.81
C VAL A 135 -7.15 -1.15 9.69
N ARG A 136 -5.93 -1.30 10.21
CA ARG A 136 -5.20 -0.24 10.92
C ARG A 136 -3.86 -0.06 10.24
N LEU A 137 -3.57 1.18 9.84
CA LEU A 137 -2.33 1.51 9.17
C LEU A 137 -1.42 2.33 10.11
N PRO A 138 -0.10 2.12 10.07
CA PRO A 138 0.86 2.85 10.90
C PRO A 138 1.19 4.24 10.30
N PHE A 139 0.19 4.92 9.74
CA PHE A 139 0.32 6.21 9.07
C PHE A 139 -0.33 7.32 9.88
N GLN A 140 -0.09 8.56 9.47
CA GLN A 140 -0.74 9.72 10.06
C GLN A 140 -2.25 9.65 9.82
N SER A 141 -3.04 9.61 10.89
CA SER A 141 -4.49 9.72 10.83
C SER A 141 -4.89 11.18 10.67
N LEU A 142 -5.63 11.51 9.60
CA LEU A 142 -6.16 12.84 9.32
C LEU A 142 -7.56 13.02 9.91
N GLU A 143 -8.38 11.99 9.78
CA GLU A 143 -9.74 11.96 10.30
C GLU A 143 -10.08 10.56 10.79
N ARG A 144 -10.79 10.48 11.91
CA ARG A 144 -11.23 9.23 12.49
C ARG A 144 -12.60 9.42 13.16
N ASN A 145 -13.53 8.55 12.79
CA ASN A 145 -14.85 8.45 13.43
C ASN A 145 -15.26 6.97 13.61
N SER A 146 -16.49 6.71 14.00
CA SER A 146 -17.00 5.34 14.20
C SER A 146 -17.07 4.52 12.90
N SER A 147 -17.21 5.19 11.75
CA SER A 147 -17.45 4.52 10.45
C SER A 147 -16.18 4.31 9.66
N TYR A 148 -15.22 5.22 9.71
CA TYR A 148 -13.98 5.13 8.93
C TYR A 148 -12.82 5.88 9.57
N GLU A 149 -11.63 5.62 9.05
CA GLU A 149 -10.41 6.38 9.33
C GLU A 149 -9.69 6.68 8.02
N LEU A 150 -9.22 7.92 7.89
CA LEU A 150 -8.49 8.43 6.74
C LEU A 150 -7.03 8.64 7.12
N TYR A 151 -6.14 7.92 6.44
CA TYR A 151 -4.72 8.00 6.65
C TYR A 151 -4.01 8.72 5.52
N GLN A 152 -2.98 9.48 5.86
CA GLN A 152 -2.03 10.09 4.93
C GLN A 152 -0.73 9.30 4.89
N TYR A 153 -0.24 9.01 3.70
CA TYR A 153 0.99 8.30 3.45
C TYR A 153 1.94 9.10 2.55
N GLN A 154 3.21 9.07 2.89
CA GLN A 154 4.33 9.52 2.05
C GLN A 154 5.44 8.46 2.06
N HIS A 155 6.31 8.45 1.06
CA HIS A 155 7.43 7.51 1.02
C HIS A 155 8.26 7.53 2.29
N PHE A 156 8.67 6.36 2.76
CA PHE A 156 9.36 6.18 4.05
C PHE A 156 10.61 7.07 4.18
N ASN A 157 11.40 7.19 3.11
CA ASN A 157 12.59 8.04 3.08
C ASN A 157 12.29 9.56 2.99
N LYS A 158 11.03 9.97 2.90
CA LYS A 158 10.59 11.38 2.89
C LYS A 158 9.97 11.82 4.21
N LEU A 159 9.63 10.88 5.09
CA LEU A 159 9.09 11.20 6.40
C LEU A 159 10.04 12.07 7.21
N PRO A 160 9.51 12.98 8.06
CA PRO A 160 10.33 13.77 8.97
C PRO A 160 11.11 12.85 9.91
N ARG A 161 12.37 13.20 10.16
CA ARG A 161 13.22 12.45 11.08
C ARG A 161 12.80 12.71 12.51
N LYS A 162 12.74 11.66 13.32
CA LYS A 162 12.55 11.79 14.76
C LYS A 162 13.85 12.23 15.41
N GLU A 163 13.77 13.13 16.38
CA GLU A 163 14.95 13.58 17.14
C GLU A 163 15.54 12.41 17.94
N GLY A 164 16.89 12.29 17.95
CA GLY A 164 17.59 11.21 18.67
C GLY A 164 17.63 9.84 17.95
N GLU A 165 17.05 9.70 16.77
CA GLU A 165 17.06 8.44 16.03
C GLU A 165 18.43 8.17 15.42
N VAL A 166 19.14 7.13 15.88
CA VAL A 166 20.53 6.79 15.51
C VAL A 166 20.60 5.67 14.48
N CYS A 167 19.58 4.82 14.40
CA CYS A 167 19.55 3.68 13.48
C CYS A 167 19.57 4.13 12.02
N PRO A 168 20.54 3.66 11.19
CA PRO A 168 20.63 4.05 9.78
C PRO A 168 19.41 3.60 8.96
N PHE A 169 18.75 2.49 9.34
CA PHE A 169 17.58 1.97 8.68
C PHE A 169 16.29 2.74 9.03
N CYS A 170 16.21 3.30 10.23
CA CYS A 170 15.13 4.24 10.59
C CYS A 170 15.30 5.61 9.91
N ARG A 171 16.47 5.86 9.35
CA ARG A 171 16.89 7.16 8.77
C ARG A 171 17.39 7.01 7.35
N LEU A 172 16.67 6.30 6.50
CA LEU A 172 17.07 6.16 5.09
C LEU A 172 17.33 7.52 4.46
N SER A 173 18.43 7.62 3.73
CA SER A 173 18.75 8.81 2.97
C SER A 173 17.65 9.09 1.94
N ARG A 174 17.31 10.37 1.73
CA ARG A 174 16.38 10.79 0.66
C ARG A 174 16.85 10.43 -0.74
N ARG A 175 18.13 10.05 -0.89
CA ARG A 175 18.76 9.64 -2.16
C ARG A 175 18.70 8.14 -2.39
N VAL A 176 18.31 7.36 -1.39
CA VAL A 176 18.16 5.90 -1.53
C VAL A 176 17.08 5.59 -2.57
N GLU A 177 17.42 4.73 -3.53
CA GLU A 177 16.48 4.24 -4.53
C GLU A 177 15.57 3.17 -3.90
N ILE A 178 14.34 3.56 -3.61
CA ILE A 178 13.30 2.66 -3.12
C ILE A 178 12.82 1.79 -4.28
N ILE A 179 12.83 0.47 -4.08
CA ILE A 179 12.29 -0.51 -5.02
C ILE A 179 10.77 -0.60 -4.86
N CYS A 180 10.30 -0.81 -3.63
CA CYS A 180 8.88 -0.81 -3.29
C CYS A 180 8.67 -0.66 -1.77
N GLU A 181 7.43 -0.37 -1.39
CA GLU A 181 7.03 -0.22 0.00
C GLU A 181 5.66 -0.86 0.25
N THR A 182 5.48 -1.38 1.47
CA THR A 182 4.15 -1.75 2.01
C THR A 182 3.82 -0.86 3.21
N ALA A 183 2.75 -1.17 3.92
CA ALA A 183 2.43 -0.51 5.18
C ALA A 183 3.54 -0.69 6.23
N THR A 184 4.20 -1.85 6.24
CA THR A 184 5.07 -2.29 7.35
C THR A 184 6.53 -2.49 6.97
N CYS A 185 6.88 -2.55 5.68
CA CYS A 185 8.27 -2.73 5.24
C CYS A 185 8.59 -1.89 4.00
N VAL A 186 9.88 -1.74 3.74
CA VAL A 186 10.44 -1.05 2.58
C VAL A 186 11.61 -1.84 2.01
N ALA A 187 11.70 -1.89 0.69
CA ALA A 187 12.83 -2.46 -0.05
C ALA A 187 13.56 -1.39 -0.83
N PHE A 188 14.87 -1.45 -0.84
CA PHE A 188 15.75 -0.51 -1.54
C PHE A 188 17.06 -1.18 -1.97
N TYR A 189 17.73 -0.61 -2.96
CA TYR A 189 19.07 -1.06 -3.34
C TYR A 189 20.08 -0.65 -2.29
N ASP A 190 20.98 -1.59 -1.93
CA ASP A 190 22.03 -1.33 -0.95
C ASP A 190 23.03 -0.30 -1.48
N GLY A 191 23.41 0.64 -0.62
CA GLY A 191 24.45 1.62 -0.91
C GLY A 191 25.86 1.05 -0.94
N TYR A 192 26.05 -0.17 -0.40
CA TYR A 192 27.33 -0.91 -0.36
C TYR A 192 27.13 -2.33 -0.90
N PRO A 193 26.79 -2.48 -2.18
CA PRO A 193 26.38 -3.77 -2.71
C PRO A 193 27.56 -4.76 -2.78
N VAL A 194 27.35 -6.01 -2.37
CA VAL A 194 28.31 -7.12 -2.53
C VAL A 194 28.29 -7.70 -3.95
N SER A 195 27.20 -7.45 -4.69
CA SER A 195 27.00 -7.83 -6.08
C SER A 195 25.99 -6.88 -6.75
N PRO A 196 25.99 -6.77 -8.09
CA PRO A 196 24.94 -6.02 -8.79
C PRO A 196 23.54 -6.53 -8.41
N GLY A 197 22.63 -5.60 -8.10
CA GLY A 197 21.27 -5.94 -7.68
C GLY A 197 21.11 -6.29 -6.19
N HIS A 198 22.16 -6.15 -5.36
CA HIS A 198 22.04 -6.32 -3.91
C HIS A 198 20.98 -5.36 -3.36
N ALA A 199 19.94 -5.92 -2.75
CA ALA A 199 18.80 -5.18 -2.21
C ALA A 199 18.55 -5.56 -0.74
N LEU A 200 18.06 -4.60 0.02
CA LEU A 200 17.69 -4.78 1.42
C LEU A 200 16.17 -4.64 1.57
N ILE A 201 15.57 -5.51 2.38
CA ILE A 201 14.18 -5.42 2.81
C ILE A 201 14.18 -5.25 4.31
N ILE A 202 13.65 -4.13 4.80
CA ILE A 202 13.61 -3.81 6.22
C ILE A 202 12.19 -3.52 6.70
N PRO A 203 11.88 -3.82 7.97
CA PRO A 203 10.64 -3.34 8.57
C PRO A 203 10.69 -1.83 8.79
N LYS A 204 9.54 -1.15 8.69
CA LYS A 204 9.44 0.29 9.00
C LYS A 204 9.44 0.54 10.51
N ARG A 205 8.99 -0.42 11.29
CA ARG A 205 9.09 -0.40 12.77
C ARG A 205 10.51 -0.79 13.17
N HIS A 206 11.12 -0.04 14.08
CA HIS A 206 12.43 -0.39 14.63
C HIS A 206 12.35 -1.69 15.45
N VAL A 207 13.07 -2.70 15.03
CA VAL A 207 13.23 -3.99 15.71
C VAL A 207 14.67 -4.48 15.57
N ALA A 208 15.18 -5.15 16.57
CA ALA A 208 16.56 -5.65 16.59
C ALA A 208 16.72 -6.99 15.84
N SER A 209 15.63 -7.74 15.67
CA SER A 209 15.70 -9.09 15.10
C SER A 209 14.50 -9.39 14.22
N TYR A 210 14.72 -10.12 13.13
CA TYR A 210 13.66 -10.71 12.30
C TYR A 210 12.67 -11.56 13.12
N PHE A 211 13.13 -12.19 14.18
CA PHE A 211 12.30 -13.05 15.02
C PHE A 211 11.33 -12.27 15.91
N ASP A 212 11.54 -10.96 16.08
CA ASP A 212 10.66 -10.04 16.81
C ASP A 212 9.56 -9.42 15.90
N LEU A 213 9.56 -9.77 14.62
CA LEU A 213 8.52 -9.33 13.69
C LEU A 213 7.19 -10.03 13.98
N THR A 214 6.10 -9.32 13.80
CA THR A 214 4.75 -9.90 13.79
C THR A 214 4.55 -10.77 12.54
N ASN A 215 3.57 -11.66 12.56
CA ASN A 215 3.21 -12.46 11.39
C ASN A 215 2.87 -11.58 10.19
N HIS A 216 2.11 -10.52 10.41
CA HIS A 216 1.72 -9.57 9.36
C HIS A 216 2.95 -8.88 8.72
N GLU A 217 3.95 -8.48 9.51
CA GLU A 217 5.19 -7.91 8.98
C GLU A 217 5.98 -8.94 8.15
N ARG A 218 6.07 -10.19 8.61
CA ARG A 218 6.72 -11.27 7.85
C ARG A 218 6.02 -11.59 6.54
N GLU A 219 4.68 -11.63 6.55
CA GLU A 219 3.88 -11.82 5.33
C GLU A 219 4.12 -10.70 4.32
N ALA A 220 4.11 -9.44 4.77
CA ALA A 220 4.40 -8.30 3.92
C ALA A 220 5.83 -8.36 3.33
N MET A 221 6.84 -8.77 4.13
CA MET A 221 8.21 -8.94 3.64
C MET A 221 8.32 -10.05 2.58
N ASN A 222 7.56 -11.14 2.71
CA ASN A 222 7.53 -12.20 1.69
C ASN A 222 6.94 -11.71 0.36
N VAL A 223 5.88 -10.90 0.41
CA VAL A 223 5.32 -10.26 -0.80
C VAL A 223 6.35 -9.36 -1.45
N VAL A 224 7.01 -8.51 -0.66
CA VAL A 224 8.06 -7.60 -1.13
C VAL A 224 9.25 -8.37 -1.71
N LEU A 225 9.65 -9.50 -1.12
CA LEU A 225 10.75 -10.34 -1.62
C LEU A 225 10.48 -10.83 -3.05
N GLN A 226 9.27 -11.30 -3.34
CA GLN A 226 8.89 -11.74 -4.69
C GLN A 226 8.96 -10.58 -5.69
N TYR A 227 8.48 -9.40 -5.30
CA TYR A 227 8.51 -8.22 -6.15
C TYR A 227 9.96 -7.73 -6.39
N VAL A 228 10.80 -7.69 -5.34
CA VAL A 228 12.23 -7.34 -5.46
C VAL A 228 12.93 -8.29 -6.41
N LYS A 229 12.68 -9.61 -6.28
CA LYS A 229 13.23 -10.62 -7.19
C LYS A 229 12.88 -10.29 -8.64
N GLN A 230 11.60 -10.02 -8.93
CA GLN A 230 11.17 -9.64 -10.28
C GLN A 230 11.93 -8.42 -10.80
N LYS A 231 12.08 -7.37 -9.99
CA LYS A 231 12.80 -6.14 -10.38
C LYS A 231 14.29 -6.35 -10.60
N VAL A 232 14.90 -7.24 -9.81
CA VAL A 232 16.30 -7.62 -9.99
C VAL A 232 16.47 -8.49 -11.25
N ASP A 233 15.55 -9.42 -11.53
CA ASP A 233 15.53 -10.18 -12.78
C ASP A 233 15.47 -9.25 -14.01
N GLU A 234 14.53 -8.29 -14.00
CA GLU A 234 14.32 -7.34 -15.10
C GLU A 234 15.56 -6.47 -15.36
N ARG A 235 16.29 -6.08 -14.32
CA ARG A 235 17.38 -5.09 -14.42
C ARG A 235 18.77 -5.73 -14.56
N TYR A 236 19.03 -6.85 -13.90
CA TYR A 236 20.36 -7.40 -13.72
C TYR A 236 20.55 -8.82 -14.30
N HIS A 237 19.47 -9.53 -14.59
CA HIS A 237 19.47 -10.89 -15.16
C HIS A 237 20.43 -11.86 -14.42
N PRO A 238 20.31 -12.02 -13.08
CA PRO A 238 21.23 -12.84 -12.29
C PRO A 238 21.05 -14.36 -12.56
N ASP A 239 22.15 -15.12 -12.45
CA ASP A 239 22.12 -16.59 -12.57
C ASP A 239 21.51 -17.28 -11.34
N GLY A 240 21.38 -16.58 -10.20
CA GLY A 240 20.84 -17.11 -8.97
C GLY A 240 20.75 -16.08 -7.85
N TYR A 241 20.26 -16.54 -6.69
CA TYR A 241 19.98 -15.70 -5.54
C TYR A 241 20.53 -16.29 -4.25
N ASN A 242 21.01 -15.42 -3.37
CA ASN A 242 21.16 -15.69 -1.95
C ASN A 242 20.20 -14.78 -1.17
N VAL A 243 19.36 -15.36 -0.32
CA VAL A 243 18.46 -14.63 0.58
C VAL A 243 18.91 -14.90 1.99
N GLY A 244 19.42 -13.88 2.67
CA GLY A 244 19.92 -13.96 4.04
C GLY A 244 19.12 -13.09 4.98
N ILE A 245 19.15 -13.41 6.27
CA ILE A 245 18.59 -12.61 7.35
C ILE A 245 19.72 -12.20 8.28
N ASN A 246 19.99 -10.91 8.37
CA ASN A 246 20.98 -10.35 9.27
C ASN A 246 20.38 -10.13 10.66
N VAL A 247 21.02 -10.65 11.68
CA VAL A 247 20.59 -10.49 13.08
C VAL A 247 21.84 -10.26 13.94
N ASN A 248 21.83 -9.18 14.72
CA ASN A 248 22.89 -8.79 15.66
C ASN A 248 24.27 -8.51 15.00
N GLU A 249 25.23 -8.16 15.82
CA GLU A 249 26.61 -7.79 15.42
C GLU A 249 27.32 -8.86 14.58
N ALA A 250 27.06 -10.15 14.84
CA ALA A 250 27.64 -11.25 14.07
C ALA A 250 27.29 -11.23 12.59
N ALA A 251 26.21 -10.56 12.20
CA ALA A 251 25.78 -10.34 10.83
C ALA A 251 26.03 -8.91 10.32
N GLY A 252 26.80 -8.12 11.05
CA GLY A 252 27.18 -6.76 10.68
C GLY A 252 26.10 -5.71 10.92
N GLN A 253 25.17 -5.96 11.86
CA GLN A 253 24.12 -5.02 12.27
C GLN A 253 24.33 -4.51 13.68
#